data_c44168c86d6d88ec537ae0b7861db8d3
#
_entry.id   c44168c86d6d88ec537ae0b7861db8d3
#
_cell.length_a   1.000
_cell.length_b   1.000
_cell.length_c   1.000
_cell.angle_alpha   90.00
_cell.angle_beta   90.00
_cell.angle_gamma   90.00
#
_symmetry.space_group_name_H-M   'P 1'
#
loop_
_entity.id
_entity.type
_entity.pdbx_description
1 polymer ?
#
loop_
_entity_poly.entity_id
_entity_poly.type
_entity_poly.pdbx_seq_one_letter_code
_entity_poly.pdbx_strand_id
1 'polypeptide(L)'
;MPGPRRLLAPPSGRAASGAGWQTEPVTSPAQPGTGGPAAPPAGEAAGVTAFWQDLGLPGLIDVHTHFMPENVLSKVWAYFAGGQFGRPWPIYYRRPEPERLALLRAFGVRRFTGLLYPHKPDMAAWLNSWSADFAAANPDVLHSATFFPEPGAASYVAQALAGGARVFKAHVQVGAYDPADKLLTPVWGQLAEAGVPVVVHCGSGPTPGRFTGPERFAPVLARHPALTAVIAHLGTPEYAEFFDLAARYRNVYLDTTMAFTDFFSQLHPDQPFPASLRPRLADLGDKILLGTDFPNIPYPYLTQLEALAGLDLGRPWLRAVCYDNAARLLDL
;
A
#
# COMPACT_ATOMS: atom_id res chain seq x y z
N MET A 1 27.85 65.90 13.49
CA MET A 1 26.53 65.31 13.78
C MET A 1 25.97 64.78 12.47
N PRO A 2 26.02 63.44 12.23
CA PRO A 2 25.31 62.82 11.09
C PRO A 2 23.91 62.33 11.52
N GLY A 3 22.91 62.62 10.69
CA GLY A 3 21.51 62.31 10.90
C GLY A 3 21.16 60.84 10.69
N PRO A 4 19.97 60.39 11.10
CA PRO A 4 19.61 58.97 11.22
C PRO A 4 19.36 58.31 9.87
N ARG A 5 19.96 57.14 9.66
CA ARG A 5 19.69 56.23 8.52
C ARG A 5 18.30 55.62 8.67
N ARG A 6 17.45 55.75 7.63
CA ARG A 6 16.21 54.98 7.47
C ARG A 6 16.53 53.53 7.24
N LEU A 7 16.01 52.66 8.10
CA LEU A 7 15.92 51.21 7.86
C LEU A 7 14.79 50.94 6.87
N LEU A 8 15.16 50.30 5.76
CA LEU A 8 14.22 49.75 4.79
C LEU A 8 13.67 48.42 5.34
N ALA A 9 12.36 48.28 5.37
CA ALA A 9 11.68 47.06 5.70
C ALA A 9 11.89 46.00 4.60
N PRO A 10 11.98 44.69 4.96
CA PRO A 10 12.10 43.62 3.97
C PRO A 10 10.78 43.40 3.25
N PRO A 11 10.79 42.92 1.99
CA PRO A 11 9.57 42.63 1.24
C PRO A 11 8.82 41.45 1.85
N SER A 12 7.51 41.61 2.00
CA SER A 12 6.57 40.57 2.43
C SER A 12 6.55 39.43 1.42
N GLY A 13 7.17 38.29 1.78
CA GLY A 13 7.07 37.05 1.04
C GLY A 13 5.62 36.55 1.08
N ARG A 14 5.01 36.38 -0.09
CA ARG A 14 3.75 35.67 -0.24
C ARG A 14 3.97 34.20 0.18
N ALA A 15 3.27 33.79 1.20
CA ALA A 15 3.13 32.38 1.55
C ALA A 15 2.42 31.67 0.38
N ALA A 16 3.07 30.66 -0.17
CA ALA A 16 2.42 29.73 -1.08
C ALA A 16 1.39 28.93 -0.26
N SER A 17 0.11 29.19 -0.54
CA SER A 17 -1.00 28.46 0.04
C SER A 17 -0.92 27.01 -0.43
N GLY A 18 -0.77 26.07 0.50
CA GLY A 18 -0.93 24.65 0.24
C GLY A 18 -2.30 24.37 -0.37
N ALA A 19 -2.33 23.54 -1.41
CA ALA A 19 -3.56 23.08 -2.02
C ALA A 19 -4.30 22.18 -1.01
N GLY A 20 -5.05 22.81 -0.13
CA GLY A 20 -6.04 22.13 0.71
C GLY A 20 -7.20 21.67 -0.15
N TRP A 21 -7.71 20.51 0.13
CA TRP A 21 -8.93 19.97 -0.43
C TRP A 21 -10.11 20.90 -0.12
N GLN A 22 -10.37 21.89 -0.99
CA GLN A 22 -11.53 22.75 -0.86
C GLN A 22 -12.73 22.07 -1.49
N THR A 23 -13.79 21.93 -0.72
CA THR A 23 -15.11 21.48 -1.17
C THR A 23 -15.81 22.65 -1.84
N GLU A 24 -15.66 22.82 -3.16
CA GLU A 24 -16.61 23.58 -3.94
C GLU A 24 -17.79 22.68 -4.38
N PRO A 25 -19.00 23.20 -4.50
CA PRO A 25 -20.14 22.41 -4.96
C PRO A 25 -19.95 22.05 -6.43
N VAL A 26 -19.71 20.74 -6.69
CA VAL A 26 -19.59 20.21 -8.04
C VAL A 26 -20.95 20.25 -8.70
N THR A 27 -21.12 21.11 -9.70
CA THR A 27 -22.18 20.97 -10.70
C THR A 27 -21.98 19.64 -11.42
N SER A 28 -23.00 18.78 -11.40
CA SER A 28 -22.97 17.44 -12.01
C SER A 28 -22.46 17.49 -13.44
N PRO A 29 -21.36 16.81 -13.78
CA PRO A 29 -21.03 16.50 -15.15
C PRO A 29 -21.92 15.34 -15.63
N ALA A 30 -22.28 15.38 -16.92
CA ALA A 30 -23.05 14.35 -17.61
C ALA A 30 -22.47 12.95 -17.33
N GLN A 31 -23.36 11.98 -17.04
CA GLN A 31 -23.00 10.59 -16.76
C GLN A 31 -22.22 10.01 -17.96
N PRO A 32 -21.00 9.51 -17.78
CA PRO A 32 -20.39 8.63 -18.75
C PRO A 32 -21.18 7.34 -18.80
N GLY A 33 -21.35 6.79 -20.01
CA GLY A 33 -22.23 5.67 -20.34
C GLY A 33 -22.14 4.51 -19.35
N THR A 34 -23.30 3.96 -19.05
CA THR A 34 -23.56 2.79 -18.22
C THR A 34 -23.02 1.50 -18.83
N GLY A 35 -21.71 1.37 -18.96
CA GLY A 35 -21.04 0.09 -19.06
C GLY A 35 -20.92 -0.47 -17.66
N GLY A 36 -21.76 -1.42 -17.26
CA GLY A 36 -21.59 -2.17 -16.01
C GLY A 36 -20.20 -2.82 -15.97
N PRO A 37 -19.69 -3.16 -14.75
CA PRO A 37 -18.39 -3.80 -14.62
C PRO A 37 -18.32 -5.05 -15.49
N ALA A 38 -17.31 -5.12 -16.36
CA ALA A 38 -17.10 -6.31 -17.19
C ALA A 38 -17.01 -7.55 -16.29
N ALA A 39 -17.70 -8.63 -16.67
CA ALA A 39 -17.52 -9.90 -15.97
C ALA A 39 -16.02 -10.27 -16.02
N PRO A 40 -15.43 -10.85 -14.95
CA PRO A 40 -14.06 -11.36 -15.04
C PRO A 40 -13.99 -12.30 -16.24
N PRO A 41 -12.85 -12.31 -16.98
CA PRO A 41 -12.73 -13.22 -18.12
C PRO A 41 -13.10 -14.62 -17.67
N ALA A 42 -13.95 -15.29 -18.46
CA ALA A 42 -14.27 -16.69 -18.22
C ALA A 42 -12.93 -17.45 -18.25
N GLY A 43 -12.49 -17.98 -17.09
CA GLY A 43 -11.22 -18.68 -16.97
C GLY A 43 -10.18 -18.01 -16.11
N GLU A 44 -10.33 -16.76 -15.66
CA GLU A 44 -9.32 -16.12 -14.79
C GLU A 44 -9.07 -16.91 -13.50
N ALA A 45 -10.15 -17.32 -12.81
CA ALA A 45 -10.01 -18.12 -11.59
C ALA A 45 -9.30 -19.46 -11.87
N ALA A 46 -9.56 -20.08 -13.02
CA ALA A 46 -8.87 -21.30 -13.44
C ALA A 46 -7.38 -21.03 -13.70
N GLY A 47 -7.03 -19.91 -14.34
CA GLY A 47 -5.65 -19.52 -14.60
C GLY A 47 -4.87 -19.26 -13.30
N VAL A 48 -5.46 -18.50 -12.37
CA VAL A 48 -4.83 -18.24 -11.05
C VAL A 48 -4.68 -19.55 -10.27
N THR A 49 -5.71 -20.42 -10.32
CA THR A 49 -5.65 -21.74 -9.65
C THR A 49 -4.55 -22.62 -10.25
N ALA A 50 -4.46 -22.69 -11.56
CA ALA A 50 -3.41 -23.44 -12.24
C ALA A 50 -2.01 -22.95 -11.88
N PHE A 51 -1.82 -21.62 -11.74
CA PHE A 51 -0.56 -21.01 -11.37
C PHE A 51 -0.04 -21.53 -10.02
N TRP A 52 -0.83 -21.40 -8.96
CA TRP A 52 -0.35 -21.83 -7.63
C TRP A 52 -0.33 -23.35 -7.47
N GLN A 53 -1.20 -24.09 -8.14
CA GLN A 53 -1.17 -25.57 -8.17
C GLN A 53 0.09 -26.07 -8.87
N ASP A 54 0.46 -25.46 -10.02
CA ASP A 54 1.73 -25.80 -10.67
C ASP A 54 2.91 -25.61 -9.73
N LEU A 55 2.94 -24.55 -8.93
CA LEU A 55 3.96 -24.36 -7.92
C LEU A 55 3.87 -25.36 -6.74
N GLY A 56 2.81 -26.15 -6.62
CA GLY A 56 2.58 -27.07 -5.48
C GLY A 56 2.25 -26.31 -4.19
N LEU A 57 1.63 -25.13 -4.30
CA LEU A 57 1.20 -24.35 -3.15
C LEU A 57 -0.22 -24.75 -2.71
N PRO A 58 -0.60 -24.53 -1.44
CA PRO A 58 -1.98 -24.76 -0.99
C PRO A 58 -2.93 -23.64 -1.40
N GLY A 59 -2.43 -22.57 -2.00
CA GLY A 59 -3.10 -21.35 -2.42
C GLY A 59 -2.14 -20.17 -2.38
N LEU A 60 -2.67 -18.94 -2.30
CA LEU A 60 -1.91 -17.70 -2.25
C LEU A 60 -2.12 -16.97 -0.90
N ILE A 61 -1.15 -16.15 -0.50
CA ILE A 61 -1.31 -15.17 0.58
C ILE A 61 -1.00 -13.79 -0.01
N ASP A 62 -1.98 -12.89 0.02
CA ASP A 62 -1.86 -11.54 -0.54
C ASP A 62 -1.81 -10.50 0.60
N VAL A 63 -0.65 -9.89 0.82
CA VAL A 63 -0.44 -8.96 1.93
C VAL A 63 -0.84 -7.53 1.61
N HIS A 64 -1.29 -7.26 0.37
CA HIS A 64 -1.64 -5.91 -0.04
C HIS A 64 -2.93 -5.90 -0.87
N THR A 65 -4.05 -6.09 -0.20
CA THR A 65 -5.39 -5.89 -0.76
C THR A 65 -6.15 -4.84 0.05
N HIS A 66 -7.14 -4.23 -0.56
CA HIS A 66 -7.91 -3.13 0.03
C HIS A 66 -9.38 -3.48 0.20
N PHE A 67 -9.83 -3.39 1.45
CA PHE A 67 -11.24 -3.39 1.82
C PHE A 67 -11.49 -2.21 2.74
N MET A 68 -12.52 -1.44 2.44
CA MET A 68 -12.84 -0.20 3.14
C MET A 68 -14.35 -0.03 3.18
N PRO A 69 -14.90 0.80 4.11
CA PRO A 69 -16.29 1.23 4.03
C PRO A 69 -16.61 1.74 2.61
N GLU A 70 -17.76 1.38 2.09
CA GLU A 70 -18.10 1.65 0.68
C GLU A 70 -18.09 3.13 0.33
N ASN A 71 -18.52 3.99 1.27
CA ASN A 71 -18.45 5.44 1.12
C ASN A 71 -17.01 6.00 1.04
N VAL A 72 -16.01 5.28 1.56
CA VAL A 72 -14.59 5.61 1.41
C VAL A 72 -14.08 5.07 0.09
N LEU A 73 -14.32 3.79 -0.19
CA LEU A 73 -13.83 3.14 -1.39
C LEU A 73 -14.38 3.79 -2.68
N SER A 74 -15.63 4.20 -2.69
CA SER A 74 -16.20 4.92 -3.83
C SER A 74 -15.47 6.24 -4.12
N LYS A 75 -15.00 6.95 -3.09
CA LYS A 75 -14.19 8.16 -3.25
C LYS A 75 -12.78 7.84 -3.74
N VAL A 76 -12.16 6.77 -3.25
CA VAL A 76 -10.89 6.27 -3.75
C VAL A 76 -11.00 5.94 -5.24
N TRP A 77 -12.03 5.22 -5.66
CA TRP A 77 -12.25 4.90 -7.06
C TRP A 77 -12.56 6.12 -7.93
N ALA A 78 -13.27 7.12 -7.40
CA ALA A 78 -13.49 8.38 -8.10
C ALA A 78 -12.18 9.14 -8.31
N TYR A 79 -11.27 9.10 -7.34
CA TYR A 79 -9.93 9.68 -7.46
C TYR A 79 -9.13 9.01 -8.58
N PHE A 80 -9.10 7.67 -8.63
CA PHE A 80 -8.43 6.94 -9.71
C PHE A 80 -9.03 7.25 -11.08
N ALA A 81 -10.36 7.34 -11.18
CA ALA A 81 -11.04 7.69 -12.43
C ALA A 81 -10.82 9.14 -12.87
N GLY A 82 -10.41 10.04 -11.99
CA GLY A 82 -10.18 11.47 -12.25
C GLY A 82 -8.95 11.79 -13.09
N GLY A 83 -8.17 10.79 -13.54
CA GLY A 83 -6.99 11.00 -14.39
C GLY A 83 -5.80 11.65 -13.67
N GLN A 84 -5.73 11.57 -12.36
CA GLN A 84 -4.70 12.18 -11.51
C GLN A 84 -3.28 11.71 -11.83
N PHE A 85 -3.14 10.57 -12.50
CA PHE A 85 -1.86 9.93 -12.82
C PHE A 85 -1.40 10.17 -14.26
N GLY A 86 -1.94 11.18 -14.95
CA GLY A 86 -1.59 11.49 -16.33
C GLY A 86 -2.08 10.48 -17.38
N ARG A 87 -2.75 9.41 -16.94
CA ARG A 87 -3.35 8.38 -17.80
C ARG A 87 -4.59 7.78 -17.13
N PRO A 88 -5.50 7.16 -17.91
CA PRO A 88 -6.64 6.44 -17.35
C PRO A 88 -6.19 5.30 -16.42
N TRP A 89 -6.87 5.19 -15.28
CA TRP A 89 -6.70 4.08 -14.35
C TRP A 89 -8.07 3.40 -14.13
N PRO A 90 -8.51 2.56 -15.07
CA PRO A 90 -9.78 1.86 -14.95
C PRO A 90 -9.67 0.77 -13.88
N ILE A 91 -10.46 0.86 -12.83
CA ILE A 91 -10.49 -0.18 -11.80
C ILE A 91 -11.16 -1.43 -12.39
N TYR A 92 -10.41 -2.51 -12.51
CA TYR A 92 -10.88 -3.76 -13.13
C TYR A 92 -11.92 -4.48 -12.25
N TYR A 93 -11.73 -4.48 -10.92
CA TYR A 93 -12.61 -5.13 -9.95
C TYR A 93 -13.54 -4.14 -9.24
N ARG A 94 -14.10 -3.19 -9.96
CA ARG A 94 -15.09 -2.25 -9.44
C ARG A 94 -16.45 -2.95 -9.22
N ARG A 95 -16.52 -3.70 -8.10
CA ARG A 95 -17.62 -4.59 -7.74
C ARG A 95 -18.04 -4.39 -6.29
N PRO A 96 -19.28 -4.81 -5.91
CA PRO A 96 -19.70 -4.91 -4.52
C PRO A 96 -18.74 -5.76 -3.68
N GLU A 97 -18.65 -5.47 -2.38
CA GLU A 97 -17.75 -6.18 -1.45
C GLU A 97 -17.92 -7.71 -1.46
N PRO A 98 -19.16 -8.28 -1.42
CA PRO A 98 -19.32 -9.73 -1.45
C PRO A 98 -18.76 -10.39 -2.71
N GLU A 99 -18.87 -9.72 -3.86
CA GLU A 99 -18.33 -10.22 -5.11
C GLU A 99 -16.78 -10.18 -5.11
N ARG A 100 -16.20 -9.14 -4.55
CA ARG A 100 -14.72 -9.03 -4.41
C ARG A 100 -14.17 -10.13 -3.50
N LEU A 101 -14.85 -10.41 -2.38
CA LEU A 101 -14.51 -11.52 -1.49
C LEU A 101 -14.63 -12.87 -2.22
N ALA A 102 -15.72 -13.07 -2.95
CA ALA A 102 -15.94 -14.29 -3.71
C ALA A 102 -14.87 -14.52 -4.78
N LEU A 103 -14.39 -13.45 -5.44
CA LEU A 103 -13.30 -13.52 -6.41
C LEU A 103 -11.97 -13.96 -5.77
N LEU A 104 -11.54 -13.34 -4.67
CA LEU A 104 -10.29 -13.74 -3.99
C LEU A 104 -10.36 -15.22 -3.53
N ARG A 105 -11.52 -15.65 -3.02
CA ARG A 105 -11.74 -17.05 -2.64
C ARG A 105 -11.68 -17.98 -3.85
N ALA A 106 -12.30 -17.60 -4.97
CA ALA A 106 -12.24 -18.36 -6.23
C ALA A 106 -10.83 -18.42 -6.84
N PHE A 107 -9.99 -17.41 -6.61
CA PHE A 107 -8.59 -17.39 -6.99
C PHE A 107 -7.71 -18.27 -6.09
N GLY A 108 -8.25 -18.79 -5.00
CA GLY A 108 -7.49 -19.59 -4.03
C GLY A 108 -6.59 -18.74 -3.13
N VAL A 109 -6.91 -17.47 -2.93
CA VAL A 109 -6.24 -16.63 -1.93
C VAL A 109 -6.71 -17.04 -0.55
N ARG A 110 -5.83 -17.70 0.21
CA ARG A 110 -6.15 -18.34 1.51
C ARG A 110 -6.19 -17.35 2.65
N ARG A 111 -5.33 -16.34 2.57
CA ARG A 111 -5.27 -15.21 3.51
C ARG A 111 -4.98 -13.95 2.74
N PHE A 112 -5.63 -12.88 3.11
CA PHE A 112 -5.41 -11.56 2.52
C PHE A 112 -5.69 -10.46 3.52
N THR A 113 -5.12 -9.30 3.29
CA THR A 113 -5.30 -8.11 4.13
C THR A 113 -6.56 -7.34 3.74
N GLY A 114 -7.13 -6.58 4.68
CA GLY A 114 -8.13 -5.56 4.38
C GLY A 114 -7.55 -4.17 4.60
N LEU A 115 -6.45 -3.84 3.89
CA LEU A 115 -5.74 -2.58 4.14
C LEU A 115 -6.62 -1.36 3.90
N LEU A 116 -6.59 -0.46 4.87
CA LEU A 116 -7.30 0.82 4.84
C LEU A 116 -6.39 1.91 5.41
N TYR A 117 -6.65 3.15 5.04
CA TYR A 117 -5.80 4.27 5.44
C TYR A 117 -6.59 5.58 5.53
N PRO A 118 -6.31 6.42 6.56
CA PRO A 118 -6.89 7.74 6.69
C PRO A 118 -6.17 8.74 5.78
N HIS A 119 -6.89 9.73 5.28
CA HIS A 119 -6.35 10.86 4.55
C HIS A 119 -6.41 12.18 5.35
N LYS A 120 -6.94 12.14 6.56
CA LYS A 120 -7.06 13.28 7.47
C LYS A 120 -7.19 12.80 8.91
N PRO A 121 -7.01 13.67 9.92
CA PRO A 121 -7.29 13.36 11.33
C PRO A 121 -8.72 12.87 11.57
N ASP A 122 -8.92 12.19 12.70
CA ASP A 122 -10.19 11.67 13.20
C ASP A 122 -10.84 10.57 12.34
N MET A 123 -10.06 9.95 11.42
CA MET A 123 -10.55 8.84 10.61
C MET A 123 -10.06 7.48 11.09
N ALA A 124 -8.84 7.39 11.62
CA ALA A 124 -8.17 6.12 11.85
C ALA A 124 -8.92 5.22 12.84
N ALA A 125 -9.37 5.76 13.97
CA ALA A 125 -10.09 4.98 15.00
C ALA A 125 -11.40 4.38 14.45
N TRP A 126 -12.16 5.16 13.67
CA TRP A 126 -13.38 4.69 13.02
C TRP A 126 -13.09 3.60 11.97
N LEU A 127 -12.06 3.80 11.14
CA LEU A 127 -11.64 2.80 10.16
C LEU A 127 -11.21 1.49 10.84
N ASN A 128 -10.50 1.57 11.97
CA ASN A 128 -10.08 0.39 12.74
C ASN A 128 -11.28 -0.37 13.30
N SER A 129 -12.32 0.31 13.80
CA SER A 129 -13.56 -0.34 14.26
C SER A 129 -14.24 -1.08 13.11
N TRP A 130 -14.41 -0.43 11.96
CA TRP A 130 -15.00 -1.08 10.79
C TRP A 130 -14.18 -2.32 10.35
N SER A 131 -12.84 -2.21 10.36
CA SER A 131 -11.96 -3.30 9.95
C SER A 131 -12.02 -4.50 10.89
N ALA A 132 -12.18 -4.25 12.19
CA ALA A 132 -12.37 -5.31 13.18
C ALA A 132 -13.64 -6.10 12.90
N ASP A 133 -14.77 -5.41 12.66
CA ASP A 133 -16.04 -6.03 12.31
C ASP A 133 -15.95 -6.79 10.98
N PHE A 134 -15.29 -6.21 9.99
CA PHE A 134 -15.08 -6.85 8.69
C PHE A 134 -14.25 -8.14 8.80
N ALA A 135 -13.15 -8.12 9.56
CA ALA A 135 -12.32 -9.30 9.79
C ALA A 135 -13.04 -10.38 10.61
N ALA A 136 -13.84 -9.99 11.61
CA ALA A 136 -14.66 -10.92 12.39
C ALA A 136 -15.70 -11.65 11.52
N ALA A 137 -16.27 -10.96 10.52
CA ALA A 137 -17.21 -11.55 9.55
C ALA A 137 -16.55 -12.41 8.47
N ASN A 138 -15.24 -12.28 8.26
CA ASN A 138 -14.48 -12.90 7.16
C ASN A 138 -13.20 -13.56 7.69
N PRO A 139 -13.22 -14.85 8.08
CA PRO A 139 -12.07 -15.52 8.74
C PRO A 139 -10.80 -15.64 7.87
N ASP A 140 -10.91 -15.49 6.56
CA ASP A 140 -9.81 -15.47 5.60
C ASP A 140 -9.11 -14.10 5.53
N VAL A 141 -9.72 -13.04 6.08
CA VAL A 141 -9.15 -11.70 6.16
C VAL A 141 -8.20 -11.58 7.35
N LEU A 142 -7.00 -11.09 7.11
CA LEU A 142 -6.07 -10.66 8.16
C LEU A 142 -6.56 -9.32 8.73
N HIS A 143 -6.98 -9.32 10.00
CA HIS A 143 -7.45 -8.11 10.67
C HIS A 143 -6.42 -7.00 10.50
N SER A 144 -6.78 -5.99 9.73
CA SER A 144 -5.92 -4.87 9.37
C SER A 144 -6.31 -3.63 10.17
N ALA A 145 -5.33 -2.79 10.52
CA ALA A 145 -5.58 -1.52 11.20
C ALA A 145 -4.71 -0.41 10.60
N THR A 146 -4.94 0.81 11.02
CA THR A 146 -4.22 1.98 10.52
C THR A 146 -4.06 3.05 11.59
N PHE A 147 -3.33 4.11 11.26
CA PHE A 147 -3.12 5.25 12.15
C PHE A 147 -2.89 6.54 11.35
N PHE A 148 -2.99 7.66 12.07
CA PHE A 148 -2.68 9.00 11.57
C PHE A 148 -1.87 9.76 12.65
N PRO A 149 -1.00 10.72 12.31
CA PRO A 149 -0.29 11.52 13.31
C PRO A 149 -1.24 12.51 14.02
N GLU A 150 -1.87 12.03 15.08
CA GLU A 150 -2.85 12.76 15.89
C GLU A 150 -2.72 12.37 17.36
N PRO A 151 -3.17 13.20 18.32
CA PRO A 151 -2.95 12.96 19.75
C PRO A 151 -3.47 11.61 20.26
N GLY A 152 -4.53 11.07 19.65
CA GLY A 152 -5.13 9.78 20.02
C GLY A 152 -4.43 8.55 19.43
N ALA A 153 -3.43 8.72 18.54
CA ALA A 153 -2.85 7.65 17.74
C ALA A 153 -2.37 6.45 18.57
N ALA A 154 -1.56 6.69 19.58
CA ALA A 154 -1.05 5.63 20.44
C ALA A 154 -2.16 4.85 21.16
N SER A 155 -3.24 5.52 21.57
CA SER A 155 -4.34 4.89 22.28
C SER A 155 -5.14 3.94 21.39
N TYR A 156 -5.59 4.39 20.21
CA TYR A 156 -6.37 3.51 19.35
C TYR A 156 -5.54 2.45 18.65
N VAL A 157 -4.22 2.66 18.48
CA VAL A 157 -3.30 1.61 18.02
C VAL A 157 -3.15 0.52 19.07
N ALA A 158 -2.98 0.88 20.36
CA ALA A 158 -2.97 -0.09 21.45
C ALA A 158 -4.29 -0.88 21.52
N GLN A 159 -5.43 -0.21 21.31
CA GLN A 159 -6.74 -0.88 21.25
C GLN A 159 -6.84 -1.85 20.07
N ALA A 160 -6.37 -1.46 18.89
CA ALA A 160 -6.37 -2.33 17.71
C ALA A 160 -5.47 -3.56 17.91
N LEU A 161 -4.28 -3.39 18.50
CA LEU A 161 -3.39 -4.50 18.87
C LEU A 161 -4.05 -5.44 19.87
N ALA A 162 -4.65 -4.92 20.94
CA ALA A 162 -5.40 -5.71 21.92
C ALA A 162 -6.62 -6.42 21.30
N GLY A 163 -7.23 -5.81 20.29
CA GLY A 163 -8.32 -6.38 19.48
C GLY A 163 -7.88 -7.39 18.44
N GLY A 164 -6.59 -7.75 18.39
CA GLY A 164 -6.07 -8.81 17.52
C GLY A 164 -5.73 -8.34 16.10
N ALA A 165 -5.43 -7.06 15.90
CA ALA A 165 -4.91 -6.60 14.60
C ALA A 165 -3.61 -7.34 14.25
N ARG A 166 -3.56 -7.91 13.04
CA ARG A 166 -2.48 -8.75 12.53
C ARG A 166 -1.54 -7.99 11.58
N VAL A 167 -2.00 -6.87 11.04
CA VAL A 167 -1.23 -6.03 10.13
C VAL A 167 -1.70 -4.57 10.23
N PHE A 168 -0.79 -3.62 10.05
CA PHE A 168 -1.14 -2.20 9.96
C PHE A 168 -0.84 -1.66 8.57
N LYS A 169 -1.51 -0.56 8.19
CA LYS A 169 -1.22 0.21 6.98
C LYS A 169 -0.88 1.65 7.33
N ALA A 170 0.22 2.13 6.77
CA ALA A 170 0.56 3.55 6.71
C ALA A 170 0.65 3.99 5.25
N HIS A 171 -0.04 5.06 4.89
CA HIS A 171 0.01 5.62 3.54
C HIS A 171 0.51 7.06 3.61
N VAL A 172 1.83 7.22 3.54
CA VAL A 172 2.52 8.51 3.74
C VAL A 172 2.10 9.55 2.71
N GLN A 173 1.96 9.15 1.44
CA GLN A 173 1.57 10.04 0.36
C GLN A 173 0.14 10.56 0.52
N VAL A 174 -0.84 9.67 0.71
CA VAL A 174 -2.27 10.04 0.84
C VAL A 174 -2.53 10.80 2.12
N GLY A 175 -1.89 10.38 3.22
CA GLY A 175 -1.99 11.07 4.51
C GLY A 175 -1.22 12.39 4.56
N ALA A 176 -0.30 12.63 3.61
CA ALA A 176 0.55 13.81 3.51
C ALA A 176 1.25 14.19 4.84
N TYR A 177 1.73 13.20 5.57
CA TYR A 177 2.38 13.38 6.87
C TYR A 177 3.84 12.87 6.88
N ASP A 178 4.64 13.46 7.76
CA ASP A 178 6.00 13.00 8.01
C ASP A 178 5.97 11.68 8.81
N PRO A 179 6.51 10.56 8.30
CA PRO A 179 6.57 9.32 9.07
C PRO A 179 7.41 9.44 10.34
N ALA A 180 8.30 10.43 10.42
CA ALA A 180 9.09 10.74 11.62
C ALA A 180 8.39 11.72 12.58
N ASP A 181 7.12 12.07 12.36
CA ASP A 181 6.34 12.93 13.26
C ASP A 181 6.40 12.36 14.69
N LYS A 182 6.60 13.26 15.68
CA LYS A 182 6.71 12.89 17.09
C LYS A 182 5.47 12.18 17.65
N LEU A 183 4.28 12.46 17.08
CA LEU A 183 3.03 11.79 17.46
C LEU A 183 3.02 10.30 17.04
N LEU A 184 3.79 9.94 16.03
CA LEU A 184 3.93 8.56 15.58
C LEU A 184 5.06 7.79 16.32
N THR A 185 5.95 8.45 17.04
CA THR A 185 7.02 7.77 17.78
C THR A 185 6.50 6.66 18.71
N PRO A 186 5.47 6.88 19.55
CA PRO A 186 4.91 5.80 20.37
C PRO A 186 4.18 4.73 19.55
N VAL A 187 3.60 5.09 18.40
CA VAL A 187 2.93 4.14 17.50
C VAL A 187 3.95 3.15 16.92
N TRP A 188 5.04 3.65 16.35
CA TRP A 188 6.12 2.80 15.84
C TRP A 188 6.73 1.91 16.93
N GLY A 189 6.87 2.45 18.15
CA GLY A 189 7.34 1.69 19.30
C GLY A 189 6.41 0.53 19.65
N GLN A 190 5.10 0.76 19.74
CA GLN A 190 4.11 -0.27 20.02
C GLN A 190 4.09 -1.38 18.96
N LEU A 191 4.15 -1.00 17.67
CA LEU A 191 4.20 -1.96 16.57
C LEU A 191 5.49 -2.80 16.60
N ALA A 192 6.62 -2.17 16.91
CA ALA A 192 7.90 -2.85 17.04
C ALA A 192 7.92 -3.83 18.22
N GLU A 193 7.34 -3.45 19.35
CA GLU A 193 7.23 -4.29 20.56
C GLU A 193 6.27 -5.47 20.34
N ALA A 194 5.14 -5.23 19.70
CA ALA A 194 4.15 -6.25 19.38
C ALA A 194 4.60 -7.21 18.26
N GLY A 195 5.64 -6.86 17.48
CA GLY A 195 6.08 -7.63 16.32
C GLY A 195 5.07 -7.65 15.16
N VAL A 196 4.04 -6.78 15.21
CA VAL A 196 2.99 -6.73 14.20
C VAL A 196 3.49 -5.94 12.99
N PRO A 197 3.45 -6.50 11.76
CA PRO A 197 3.95 -5.83 10.58
C PRO A 197 3.08 -4.63 10.18
N VAL A 198 3.74 -3.62 9.59
CA VAL A 198 3.09 -2.49 8.97
C VAL A 198 3.44 -2.42 7.48
N VAL A 199 2.44 -2.43 6.62
CA VAL A 199 2.59 -2.15 5.19
C VAL A 199 2.65 -0.64 4.99
N VAL A 200 3.79 -0.14 4.50
CA VAL A 200 4.05 1.29 4.39
C VAL A 200 4.17 1.69 2.92
N HIS A 201 3.25 2.53 2.45
CA HIS A 201 3.41 3.20 1.17
C HIS A 201 4.21 4.49 1.40
N CYS A 202 5.53 4.38 1.26
CA CYS A 202 6.48 5.46 1.47
C CYS A 202 7.39 5.74 0.26
N GLY A 203 7.36 4.91 -0.79
CA GLY A 203 7.97 5.25 -2.08
C GLY A 203 7.26 6.44 -2.75
N SER A 204 7.94 7.11 -3.68
CA SER A 204 7.42 8.32 -4.34
C SER A 204 6.46 8.04 -5.51
N GLY A 205 6.31 6.80 -5.92
CA GLY A 205 5.35 6.42 -6.96
C GLY A 205 3.92 6.26 -6.44
N PRO A 206 2.90 6.42 -7.30
CA PRO A 206 2.95 6.90 -8.68
C PRO A 206 3.15 8.41 -8.80
N THR A 207 3.02 9.17 -7.73
CA THR A 207 3.23 10.63 -7.70
C THR A 207 3.98 10.99 -6.43
N PRO A 208 5.10 11.73 -6.51
CA PRO A 208 5.89 12.08 -5.35
C PRO A 208 5.11 12.99 -4.39
N GLY A 209 5.22 12.70 -3.10
CA GLY A 209 4.72 13.51 -2.00
C GLY A 209 5.85 14.20 -1.24
N ARG A 210 5.51 15.22 -0.45
CA ARG A 210 6.50 15.95 0.37
C ARG A 210 7.28 15.04 1.34
N PHE A 211 6.65 13.96 1.80
CA PHE A 211 7.18 13.09 2.84
C PHE A 211 7.44 11.66 2.36
N THR A 212 7.39 11.43 1.04
CA THR A 212 7.75 10.15 0.42
C THR A 212 9.25 10.07 0.17
N GLY A 213 9.76 8.87 -0.05
CA GLY A 213 11.17 8.59 -0.29
C GLY A 213 11.85 7.84 0.86
N PRO A 214 12.90 7.08 0.56
CA PRO A 214 13.62 6.27 1.55
C PRO A 214 14.24 7.11 2.66
N GLU A 215 14.72 8.31 2.36
CA GLU A 215 15.32 9.24 3.32
C GLU A 215 14.32 9.72 4.38
N ARG A 216 13.02 9.66 4.09
CA ARG A 216 11.96 10.02 5.03
C ARG A 216 11.60 8.88 5.97
N PHE A 217 11.70 7.64 5.49
CA PHE A 217 11.34 6.47 6.30
C PHE A 217 12.56 5.86 7.03
N ALA A 218 13.77 5.99 6.50
CA ALA A 218 14.98 5.48 7.14
C ALA A 218 15.19 5.95 8.60
N PRO A 219 14.88 7.20 9.00
CA PRO A 219 14.96 7.62 10.40
C PRO A 219 14.01 6.86 11.33
N VAL A 220 12.83 6.43 10.84
CA VAL A 220 11.91 5.60 11.62
C VAL A 220 12.54 4.24 11.90
N LEU A 221 13.08 3.58 10.86
CA LEU A 221 13.76 2.29 11.00
C LEU A 221 14.98 2.38 11.92
N ALA A 222 15.76 3.47 11.83
CA ALA A 222 16.91 3.69 12.69
C ALA A 222 16.53 3.83 14.18
N ARG A 223 15.39 4.47 14.46
CA ARG A 223 14.88 4.64 15.82
C ARG A 223 14.19 3.38 16.35
N HIS A 224 13.56 2.60 15.47
CA HIS A 224 12.81 1.41 15.81
C HIS A 224 13.32 0.19 15.01
N PRO A 225 14.55 -0.30 15.27
CA PRO A 225 15.17 -1.37 14.46
C PRO A 225 14.45 -2.73 14.56
N ALA A 226 13.59 -2.91 15.57
CA ALA A 226 12.73 -4.08 15.71
C ALA A 226 11.42 -3.97 14.93
N LEU A 227 11.09 -2.81 14.36
CA LEU A 227 9.87 -2.60 13.59
C LEU A 227 9.85 -3.52 12.36
N THR A 228 8.79 -4.31 12.25
CA THR A 228 8.52 -5.11 11.05
C THR A 228 7.79 -4.25 10.04
N ALA A 229 8.49 -3.84 8.99
CA ALA A 229 7.95 -2.97 7.94
C ALA A 229 7.93 -3.71 6.59
N VAL A 230 6.80 -3.66 5.90
CA VAL A 230 6.64 -4.13 4.51
C VAL A 230 6.53 -2.90 3.62
N ILE A 231 7.55 -2.64 2.83
CA ILE A 231 7.57 -1.50 1.91
C ILE A 231 6.73 -1.85 0.67
N ALA A 232 5.67 -1.08 0.47
CA ALA A 232 4.74 -1.28 -0.63
C ALA A 232 5.39 -1.02 -2.00
N HIS A 233 4.97 -1.77 -3.04
CA HIS A 233 5.39 -1.59 -4.43
C HIS A 233 6.92 -1.65 -4.63
N LEU A 234 7.63 -2.47 -3.83
CA LEU A 234 9.11 -2.53 -3.78
C LEU A 234 9.78 -1.16 -3.52
N GLY A 235 9.01 -0.17 -3.08
CA GLY A 235 9.50 1.19 -2.85
C GLY A 235 9.66 2.04 -4.11
N THR A 236 8.86 1.76 -5.16
CA THR A 236 8.96 2.48 -6.44
C THR A 236 8.87 4.01 -6.30
N PRO A 237 9.65 4.76 -7.10
CA PRO A 237 10.68 4.33 -8.04
C PRO A 237 12.07 4.16 -7.40
N GLU A 238 12.21 4.40 -6.08
CA GLU A 238 13.48 4.37 -5.35
C GLU A 238 13.86 2.92 -4.96
N TYR A 239 13.78 1.99 -5.91
CA TYR A 239 13.99 0.55 -5.70
C TYR A 239 15.32 0.22 -5.03
N ALA A 240 16.43 0.83 -5.51
CA ALA A 240 17.77 0.51 -5.03
C ALA A 240 17.92 0.83 -3.55
N GLU A 241 17.47 2.01 -3.14
CA GLU A 241 17.57 2.52 -1.78
C GLU A 241 16.67 1.72 -0.81
N PHE A 242 15.45 1.34 -1.24
CA PHE A 242 14.59 0.48 -0.42
C PHE A 242 15.12 -0.95 -0.32
N PHE A 243 15.78 -1.47 -1.37
CA PHE A 243 16.48 -2.74 -1.31
C PHE A 243 17.66 -2.68 -0.34
N ASP A 244 18.38 -1.54 -0.27
CA ASP A 244 19.43 -1.31 0.72
C ASP A 244 18.86 -1.32 2.16
N LEU A 245 17.71 -0.70 2.37
CA LEU A 245 17.03 -0.76 3.66
C LEU A 245 16.61 -2.20 4.00
N ALA A 246 16.04 -2.95 3.06
CA ALA A 246 15.66 -4.34 3.27
C ALA A 246 16.88 -5.25 3.55
N ALA A 247 18.01 -5.01 2.90
CA ALA A 247 19.25 -5.73 3.16
C ALA A 247 19.84 -5.37 4.54
N ARG A 248 19.75 -4.10 4.94
CA ARG A 248 20.33 -3.59 6.19
C ARG A 248 19.52 -3.98 7.43
N TYR A 249 18.20 -3.93 7.35
CA TYR A 249 17.32 -4.19 8.49
C TYR A 249 16.68 -5.57 8.37
N ARG A 250 16.87 -6.41 9.39
CA ARG A 250 16.35 -7.79 9.41
C ARG A 250 14.84 -7.86 9.18
N ASN A 251 14.08 -6.93 9.75
CA ASN A 251 12.63 -6.93 9.77
C ASN A 251 12.02 -6.01 8.70
N VAL A 252 12.78 -5.60 7.68
CA VAL A 252 12.26 -4.87 6.54
C VAL A 252 12.03 -5.83 5.37
N TYR A 253 10.81 -5.85 4.89
CA TYR A 253 10.27 -6.65 3.79
C TYR A 253 9.81 -5.72 2.66
N LEU A 254 9.53 -6.29 1.51
CA LEU A 254 9.07 -5.60 0.31
C LEU A 254 7.84 -6.33 -0.23
N ASP A 255 6.81 -5.64 -0.73
CA ASP A 255 5.75 -6.31 -1.46
C ASP A 255 5.80 -6.02 -2.96
N THR A 256 5.26 -6.95 -3.75
CA THR A 256 5.32 -6.92 -5.20
C THR A 256 4.20 -6.12 -5.85
N THR A 257 3.37 -5.47 -5.08
CA THR A 257 2.16 -4.80 -5.55
C THR A 257 2.40 -4.00 -6.82
N MET A 258 1.69 -4.34 -7.88
CA MET A 258 1.76 -3.79 -9.24
C MET A 258 3.14 -3.84 -9.92
N ALA A 259 4.20 -4.12 -9.20
CA ALA A 259 5.56 -4.16 -9.72
C ALA A 259 5.68 -5.18 -10.87
N PHE A 260 6.53 -4.85 -11.84
CA PHE A 260 6.83 -5.65 -13.03
C PHE A 260 5.70 -5.79 -14.05
N THR A 261 4.50 -5.25 -13.79
CA THR A 261 3.42 -5.23 -14.77
C THR A 261 3.69 -4.16 -15.84
N ASP A 262 3.21 -4.41 -17.06
CA ASP A 262 3.33 -3.42 -18.14
C ASP A 262 2.64 -2.11 -17.80
N PHE A 263 1.49 -2.18 -17.11
CA PHE A 263 0.76 -0.99 -16.67
C PHE A 263 1.63 -0.11 -15.78
N PHE A 264 2.30 -0.72 -14.79
CA PHE A 264 3.10 0.02 -13.83
C PHE A 264 4.38 0.58 -14.46
N SER A 265 5.02 -0.18 -15.33
CA SER A 265 6.19 0.28 -16.11
C SER A 265 5.85 1.48 -16.99
N GLN A 266 4.62 1.55 -17.52
CA GLN A 266 4.14 2.67 -18.34
C GLN A 266 3.72 3.90 -17.51
N LEU A 267 3.46 3.79 -16.20
CA LEU A 267 3.26 4.94 -15.32
C LEU A 267 4.55 5.74 -15.13
N HIS A 268 5.68 5.04 -15.15
CA HIS A 268 7.01 5.61 -14.95
C HIS A 268 7.96 5.17 -16.06
N PRO A 269 7.72 5.59 -17.32
CA PRO A 269 8.49 5.11 -18.48
C PRO A 269 9.97 5.48 -18.38
N ASP A 270 10.30 6.58 -17.69
CA ASP A 270 11.66 7.04 -17.46
C ASP A 270 12.33 6.38 -16.24
N GLN A 271 11.58 5.63 -15.45
CA GLN A 271 12.04 4.98 -14.23
C GLN A 271 11.49 3.54 -14.10
N PRO A 272 11.67 2.68 -15.12
CA PRO A 272 11.26 1.29 -15.02
C PRO A 272 12.09 0.57 -13.95
N PHE A 273 11.63 -0.60 -13.51
CA PHE A 273 12.44 -1.43 -12.62
C PHE A 273 13.81 -1.72 -13.26
N PRO A 274 14.92 -1.33 -12.60
CA PRO A 274 16.25 -1.47 -13.20
C PRO A 274 16.65 -2.94 -13.36
N ALA A 275 16.99 -3.37 -14.57
CA ALA A 275 17.42 -4.75 -14.82
C ALA A 275 18.63 -5.17 -13.97
N SER A 276 19.51 -4.21 -13.62
CA SER A 276 20.65 -4.40 -12.72
C SER A 276 20.28 -4.81 -11.30
N LEU A 277 19.03 -4.54 -10.86
CA LEU A 277 18.53 -4.93 -9.54
C LEU A 277 17.90 -6.34 -9.51
N ARG A 278 17.73 -7.00 -10.68
CA ARG A 278 17.17 -8.35 -10.74
C ARG A 278 17.92 -9.37 -9.87
N PRO A 279 19.27 -9.41 -9.81
CA PRO A 279 19.98 -10.30 -8.89
C PRO A 279 19.60 -10.07 -7.42
N ARG A 280 19.34 -8.81 -7.02
CA ARG A 280 18.95 -8.48 -5.66
C ARG A 280 17.56 -9.02 -5.27
N LEU A 281 16.67 -9.23 -6.25
CA LEU A 281 15.38 -9.91 -6.00
C LEU A 281 15.61 -11.37 -5.58
N ALA A 282 16.63 -12.03 -6.11
CA ALA A 282 17.00 -13.38 -5.69
C ALA A 282 17.64 -13.37 -4.30
N ASP A 283 18.56 -12.43 -4.03
CA ASP A 283 19.25 -12.30 -2.74
C ASP A 283 18.29 -11.96 -1.60
N LEU A 284 17.24 -11.18 -1.87
CA LEU A 284 16.19 -10.79 -0.92
C LEU A 284 14.95 -11.68 -1.01
N GLY A 285 15.06 -12.84 -1.66
CA GLY A 285 13.92 -13.70 -1.96
C GLY A 285 13.09 -14.15 -0.74
N ASP A 286 13.70 -14.19 0.44
CA ASP A 286 13.04 -14.49 1.72
C ASP A 286 12.31 -13.30 2.36
N LYS A 287 12.45 -12.10 1.79
CA LYS A 287 11.86 -10.84 2.26
C LYS A 287 10.86 -10.23 1.30
N ILE A 288 10.60 -10.86 0.16
CA ILE A 288 9.64 -10.38 -0.81
C ILE A 288 8.31 -11.10 -0.63
N LEU A 289 7.21 -10.36 -0.60
CA LEU A 289 5.87 -10.84 -0.33
C LEU A 289 4.95 -10.53 -1.51
N LEU A 290 3.99 -11.42 -1.81
CA LEU A 290 2.97 -11.14 -2.79
C LEU A 290 2.04 -10.03 -2.28
N GLY A 291 1.94 -8.96 -3.03
CA GLY A 291 0.92 -7.94 -2.93
C GLY A 291 0.38 -7.63 -4.33
N THR A 292 -0.89 -7.25 -4.44
CA THR A 292 -1.53 -6.98 -5.73
C THR A 292 -2.17 -5.61 -5.87
N ASP A 293 -2.57 -4.98 -4.77
CA ASP A 293 -3.43 -3.79 -4.73
C ASP A 293 -4.91 -4.06 -5.09
N PHE A 294 -5.31 -5.34 -5.14
CA PHE A 294 -6.71 -5.69 -5.35
C PHE A 294 -7.62 -4.94 -4.36
N PRO A 295 -8.74 -4.34 -4.78
CA PRO A 295 -9.36 -4.37 -6.12
C PRO A 295 -8.94 -3.20 -7.02
N ASN A 296 -8.02 -2.35 -6.62
CA ASN A 296 -7.71 -1.07 -7.27
C ASN A 296 -6.86 -1.19 -8.54
N ILE A 297 -6.54 -2.41 -8.95
CA ILE A 297 -5.75 -2.70 -10.14
C ILE A 297 -6.55 -2.53 -11.44
N PRO A 298 -5.89 -2.07 -12.53
CA PRO A 298 -6.54 -1.85 -13.83
C PRO A 298 -6.42 -3.06 -14.79
N TYR A 299 -6.07 -4.22 -14.27
CA TYR A 299 -5.83 -5.46 -15.02
C TYR A 299 -6.28 -6.69 -14.20
N PRO A 300 -6.43 -7.87 -14.85
CA PRO A 300 -6.72 -9.12 -14.16
C PRO A 300 -5.67 -9.48 -13.11
N TYR A 301 -6.10 -10.08 -12.00
CA TYR A 301 -5.21 -10.53 -10.90
C TYR A 301 -4.10 -11.46 -11.41
N LEU A 302 -4.41 -12.32 -12.37
CA LEU A 302 -3.45 -13.23 -13.01
C LEU A 302 -2.26 -12.48 -13.62
N THR A 303 -2.46 -11.27 -14.14
CA THR A 303 -1.40 -10.44 -14.73
C THR A 303 -0.25 -10.17 -13.74
N GLN A 304 -0.55 -9.96 -12.46
CA GLN A 304 0.49 -9.79 -11.43
C GLN A 304 1.31 -11.08 -11.26
N LEU A 305 0.66 -12.23 -11.27
CA LEU A 305 1.34 -13.52 -11.11
C LEU A 305 2.19 -13.87 -12.33
N GLU A 306 1.69 -13.59 -13.53
CA GLU A 306 2.42 -13.77 -14.79
C GLU A 306 3.64 -12.84 -14.86
N ALA A 307 3.51 -11.60 -14.40
CA ALA A 307 4.62 -10.65 -14.31
C ALA A 307 5.73 -11.17 -13.37
N LEU A 308 5.37 -11.77 -12.24
CA LEU A 308 6.34 -12.40 -11.33
C LEU A 308 7.00 -13.63 -11.97
N ALA A 309 6.25 -14.47 -12.65
CA ALA A 309 6.80 -15.63 -13.38
C ALA A 309 7.78 -15.20 -14.48
N GLY A 310 7.47 -14.10 -15.18
CA GLY A 310 8.32 -13.53 -16.23
C GLY A 310 9.67 -12.98 -15.75
N LEU A 311 9.90 -12.89 -14.45
CA LEU A 311 11.21 -12.57 -13.86
C LEU A 311 12.20 -13.73 -14.01
N ASP A 312 11.74 -14.96 -14.23
CA ASP A 312 12.55 -16.16 -14.39
C ASP A 312 13.56 -16.39 -13.23
N LEU A 313 13.08 -16.16 -11.99
CA LEU A 313 13.85 -16.38 -10.75
C LEU A 313 13.65 -17.80 -10.19
N GLY A 314 12.90 -18.63 -10.88
CA GLY A 314 12.68 -20.03 -10.57
C GLY A 314 11.52 -20.28 -9.59
N ARG A 315 11.07 -21.55 -9.59
CA ARG A 315 9.91 -22.01 -8.78
C ARG A 315 10.11 -21.82 -7.25
N PRO A 316 11.30 -22.03 -6.67
CA PRO A 316 11.48 -21.79 -5.22
C PRO A 316 11.26 -20.34 -4.83
N TRP A 317 11.71 -19.38 -5.67
CA TRP A 317 11.47 -17.97 -5.45
C TRP A 317 9.98 -17.61 -5.53
N LEU A 318 9.28 -18.11 -6.56
CA LEU A 318 7.84 -17.89 -6.71
C LEU A 318 7.04 -18.46 -5.53
N ARG A 319 7.38 -19.66 -5.04
CA ARG A 319 6.77 -20.25 -3.85
C ARG A 319 6.97 -19.38 -2.62
N ALA A 320 8.21 -18.93 -2.41
CA ALA A 320 8.56 -18.08 -1.28
C ALA A 320 7.73 -16.77 -1.31
N VAL A 321 7.69 -16.09 -2.45
CA VAL A 321 6.96 -14.81 -2.61
C VAL A 321 5.44 -14.99 -2.50
N CYS A 322 4.89 -16.00 -3.17
CA CYS A 322 3.44 -16.15 -3.26
C CYS A 322 2.79 -16.77 -2.01
N TYR A 323 3.59 -17.38 -1.13
CA TYR A 323 3.04 -18.06 0.05
C TYR A 323 4.01 -18.10 1.24
N ASP A 324 5.18 -18.75 1.12
CA ASP A 324 5.97 -19.21 2.26
C ASP A 324 6.47 -18.03 3.13
N ASN A 325 6.88 -16.92 2.51
CA ASN A 325 7.37 -15.75 3.23
C ASN A 325 6.28 -15.08 4.08
N ALA A 326 5.09 -14.90 3.48
CA ALA A 326 3.96 -14.30 4.20
C ALA A 326 3.45 -15.23 5.30
N ALA A 327 3.41 -16.55 5.04
CA ALA A 327 3.03 -17.54 6.05
C ALA A 327 3.98 -17.50 7.25
N ARG A 328 5.30 -17.43 7.02
CA ARG A 328 6.31 -17.29 8.07
C ARG A 328 6.19 -15.95 8.81
N LEU A 329 6.04 -14.84 8.09
CA LEU A 329 5.97 -13.49 8.68
C LEU A 329 4.74 -13.33 9.56
N LEU A 330 3.63 -13.93 9.17
CA LEU A 330 2.32 -13.73 9.81
C LEU A 330 1.91 -14.91 10.72
N ASP A 331 2.77 -15.90 10.88
CA ASP A 331 2.51 -17.12 11.68
C ASP A 331 1.17 -17.77 11.28
N LEU A 332 1.09 -18.27 10.02
CA LEU A 332 -0.12 -18.83 9.39
C LEU A 332 0.04 -20.32 9.06
#